data_75f71195ce2e5cc5a18ebb8ed8307375
#
_entry.id   75f71195ce2e5cc5a18ebb8ed8307375
#
_cell.length_a   1.000
_cell.length_b   1.000
_cell.length_c   1.000
_cell.angle_alpha   90.00
_cell.angle_beta   90.00
_cell.angle_gamma   90.00
#
_symmetry.space_group_name_H-M   'P 1'
#
loop_
_entity.id
_entity.type
_entity.pdbx_description
1 polymer ?
#
loop_
_entity_poly.entity_id
_entity_poly.type
_entity_poly.pdbx_seq_one_letter_code
_entity_poly.pdbx_strand_id
1 'polypeptide(L)' 'MINDLKLVAVLYDPVGRSWAVMRDMTTKEQYRVKVGQQLGRMRVTQIHPKSVTFTIEEIGFSRQQTLALNDSKEREP' A
#
# COMPACT_ATOMS: atom_id res chain seq x y z
N MET A 1 4.20 6.07 10.10
CA MET A 1 4.26 6.16 8.69
C MET A 1 3.13 5.48 7.95
N ILE A 2 2.87 4.20 8.20
CA ILE A 2 1.81 3.55 7.45
C ILE A 2 0.46 4.15 7.76
N ASN A 3 0.29 4.71 8.93
CA ASN A 3 -1.00 5.28 9.28
C ASN A 3 -1.28 6.57 8.50
N ASP A 4 -0.25 7.14 7.90
CA ASP A 4 -0.43 8.35 7.13
C ASP A 4 -0.61 8.07 5.66
N LEU A 5 -0.57 6.81 5.24
CA LEU A 5 -0.67 6.46 3.85
C LEU A 5 -2.07 6.00 3.49
N LYS A 6 -2.50 6.35 2.30
CA LYS A 6 -3.74 5.87 1.76
C LYS A 6 -3.47 5.23 0.44
N LEU A 7 -4.20 4.16 0.14
CA LEU A 7 -4.11 3.52 -1.17
C LEU A 7 -5.09 4.24 -2.08
N VAL A 8 -4.56 4.87 -3.12
CA VAL A 8 -5.35 5.70 -4.00
C VAL A 8 -5.79 4.95 -5.24
N ALA A 9 -4.95 4.08 -5.76
CA ALA A 9 -5.27 3.35 -6.98
C ALA A 9 -4.45 2.08 -7.04
N VAL A 10 -4.98 1.06 -7.72
CA VAL A 10 -4.25 -0.16 -7.97
C VAL A 10 -4.42 -0.50 -9.44
N LEU A 11 -3.31 -0.85 -10.09
CA LEU A 11 -3.35 -1.40 -11.42
C LEU A 11 -2.90 -2.83 -11.28
N TYR A 12 -3.84 -3.76 -11.21
CA TYR A 12 -3.54 -5.16 -10.96
C TYR A 12 -3.29 -5.89 -12.26
N ASP A 13 -2.20 -6.65 -12.30
CA ASP A 13 -1.85 -7.44 -13.46
C ASP A 13 -1.52 -8.83 -12.96
N PRO A 14 -2.30 -9.85 -13.31
CA PRO A 14 -2.05 -11.20 -12.81
C PRO A 14 -0.73 -11.78 -13.28
N VAL A 15 -0.09 -11.18 -14.27
CA VAL A 15 1.19 -11.66 -14.74
C VAL A 15 2.33 -11.13 -13.88
N GLY A 16 2.04 -10.31 -12.90
CA GLY A 16 3.09 -9.87 -12.00
C GLY A 16 3.61 -8.46 -12.23
N ARG A 17 2.93 -7.68 -13.04
CA ARG A 17 3.38 -6.32 -13.26
C ARG A 17 2.49 -5.32 -12.56
N SER A 18 1.85 -5.74 -11.50
CA SER A 18 0.96 -4.85 -10.77
C SER A 18 1.71 -3.71 -10.12
N TRP A 19 1.03 -2.59 -9.97
CA TRP A 19 1.60 -1.51 -9.19
C TRP A 19 0.44 -0.74 -8.56
N ALA A 20 0.76 0.06 -7.58
CA ALA A 20 -0.23 0.78 -6.82
C ALA A 20 0.24 2.19 -6.58
N VAL A 21 -0.71 3.10 -6.34
CA VAL A 21 -0.40 4.47 -6.03
C VAL A 21 -0.85 4.74 -4.60
N MET A 22 0.07 5.22 -3.80
CA MET A 22 -0.17 5.55 -2.41
C MET A 22 0.00 7.04 -2.24
N ARG A 23 -0.76 7.62 -1.32
CA ARG A 23 -0.60 9.04 -1.02
C ARG A 23 -0.28 9.20 0.45
N ASP A 24 0.73 9.99 0.75
CA ASP A 24 1.05 10.33 2.12
C ASP A 24 0.17 11.52 2.48
N MET A 25 -0.73 11.33 3.42
CA MET A 25 -1.71 12.36 3.74
C MET A 25 -1.10 13.52 4.51
N THR A 26 0.09 13.34 5.05
CA THR A 26 0.78 14.41 5.75
C THR A 26 1.50 15.32 4.79
N THR A 27 2.24 14.76 3.83
CA THR A 27 3.02 15.56 2.90
C THR A 27 2.30 15.81 1.59
N LYS A 28 1.23 15.05 1.32
CA LYS A 28 0.46 15.12 0.09
C LYS A 28 1.22 14.57 -1.12
N GLU A 29 2.29 13.84 -0.88
CA GLU A 29 3.02 13.25 -1.97
C GLU A 29 2.44 11.93 -2.37
N GLN A 30 2.54 11.57 -3.63
CA GLN A 30 2.09 10.30 -4.12
C GLN A 30 3.27 9.46 -4.55
N TYR A 31 3.16 8.15 -4.33
CA TYR A 31 4.21 7.21 -4.67
C TYR A 31 3.63 6.08 -5.48
N ARG A 32 4.35 5.63 -6.49
CA ARG A 32 3.98 4.44 -7.22
C ARG A 32 4.85 3.30 -6.71
N VAL A 33 4.24 2.22 -6.30
CA VAL A 33 4.98 1.10 -5.72
C VAL A 33 4.69 -0.18 -6.44
N LYS A 34 5.65 -1.10 -6.44
CA LYS A 34 5.54 -2.41 -7.02
C LYS A 34 5.88 -3.43 -5.97
N VAL A 35 5.53 -4.70 -6.23
CA VAL A 35 5.88 -5.78 -5.33
C VAL A 35 7.40 -5.82 -5.19
N GLY A 36 7.86 -5.92 -3.98
CA GLY A 36 9.29 -5.96 -3.67
C GLY A 36 9.89 -4.62 -3.36
N GLN A 37 9.17 -3.54 -3.59
CA GLN A 37 9.72 -2.22 -3.36
C GLN A 37 9.69 -1.88 -1.89
N GLN A 38 10.73 -1.22 -1.41
CA GLN A 38 10.84 -0.87 -0.01
C GLN A 38 10.59 0.60 0.19
N LEU A 39 9.80 0.93 1.22
CA LEU A 39 9.53 2.29 1.61
C LEU A 39 9.86 2.38 3.09
N GLY A 40 11.03 2.91 3.41
CA GLY A 40 11.46 2.97 4.80
C GLY A 40 11.54 1.57 5.38
N ARG A 41 10.77 1.32 6.43
CA ARG A 41 10.78 0.00 7.04
C ARG A 41 9.71 -0.91 6.48
N MET A 42 8.99 -0.48 5.46
CA MET A 42 7.94 -1.27 4.87
C MET A 42 8.37 -1.81 3.54
N ARG A 43 7.95 -3.02 3.23
CA ARG A 43 8.20 -3.59 1.92
C ARG A 43 6.87 -4.04 1.35
N VAL A 44 6.62 -3.74 0.09
CA VAL A 44 5.41 -4.19 -0.58
C VAL A 44 5.57 -5.66 -0.88
N THR A 45 4.73 -6.50 -0.30
CA THR A 45 4.86 -7.94 -0.50
C THR A 45 3.79 -8.51 -1.42
N GLN A 46 2.62 -7.89 -1.46
CA GLN A 46 1.58 -8.35 -2.38
C GLN A 46 0.75 -7.17 -2.83
N ILE A 47 0.32 -7.20 -4.08
CA ILE A 47 -0.61 -6.22 -4.60
C ILE A 47 -1.81 -7.01 -5.11
N HIS A 48 -2.98 -6.71 -4.59
CA HIS A 48 -4.23 -7.36 -4.96
C HIS A 48 -5.08 -6.35 -5.72
N PRO A 49 -6.15 -6.79 -6.36
CA PRO A 49 -6.96 -5.85 -7.15
C PRO A 49 -7.49 -4.64 -6.40
N LYS A 50 -7.69 -4.75 -5.09
CA LYS A 50 -8.20 -3.63 -4.32
C LYS A 50 -7.47 -3.41 -3.01
N SER A 51 -6.29 -3.95 -2.88
CA SER A 51 -5.52 -3.77 -1.63
C SER A 51 -4.05 -4.02 -1.88
N VAL A 52 -3.23 -3.58 -0.95
CA VAL A 52 -1.79 -3.79 -0.99
C VAL A 52 -1.37 -4.24 0.39
N THR A 53 -0.56 -5.29 0.44
CA THR A 53 -0.04 -5.83 1.70
C THR A 53 1.43 -5.48 1.82
N PHE A 54 1.79 -5.00 3.01
CA PHE A 54 3.17 -4.64 3.32
C PHE A 54 3.67 -5.50 4.45
N THR A 55 4.96 -5.76 4.45
CA THR A 55 5.64 -6.30 5.62
C THR A 55 6.41 -5.16 6.24
N ILE A 56 6.22 -4.93 7.53
CA ILE A 56 6.86 -3.85 8.24
C ILE A 56 7.86 -4.45 9.21
N GLU A 57 9.12 -4.00 9.08
CA GLU A 57 10.17 -4.53 9.93
C GLU A 57 10.22 -3.76 11.23
N GLU A 58 10.09 -4.48 12.32
CA GLU A 58 10.19 -3.89 13.65
C GLU A 58 11.43 -4.46 14.33
N ILE A 59 11.77 -3.94 15.48
CA ILE A 59 12.90 -4.47 16.20
C ILE A 59 12.52 -5.80 16.78
N GLY A 60 13.19 -6.85 16.32
CA GLY A 60 12.95 -8.18 16.83
C GLY A 60 11.83 -8.96 16.17
N PHE A 61 11.05 -8.34 15.27
CA PHE A 61 9.98 -9.07 14.61
C PHE A 61 9.50 -8.25 13.39
N SER A 62 8.66 -8.87 12.60
CA SER A 62 8.04 -8.16 11.50
C SER A 62 6.54 -8.41 11.56
N ARG A 63 5.76 -7.56 10.95
CA ARG A 63 4.32 -7.73 10.91
C ARG A 63 3.81 -7.33 9.55
N GLN A 64 2.61 -7.75 9.24
CA GLN A 64 2.00 -7.41 7.98
C GLN A 64 0.86 -6.45 8.19
N GLN A 65 0.67 -5.58 7.22
CA GLN A 65 -0.40 -4.60 7.25
C GLN A 65 -0.97 -4.49 5.86
N THR A 66 -2.28 -4.46 5.74
CA THR A 66 -2.93 -4.35 4.44
C THR A 66 -3.69 -3.04 4.37
N LEU A 67 -3.51 -2.33 3.26
CA LEU A 67 -4.26 -1.12 3.00
C LEU A 67 -5.21 -1.41 1.85
N ALA A 68 -6.48 -1.09 2.03
CA ALA A 68 -7.49 -1.32 1.01
C ALA A 68 -7.82 -0.02 0.30
N LEU A 69 -8.33 -0.15 -0.91
CA LEU A 69 -8.84 1.03 -1.59
C LEU A 69 -9.97 1.60 -0.78
N ASN A 70 -10.00 2.92 -0.72
CA ASN A 70 -10.87 3.58 0.20
C ASN A 70 -12.13 4.07 -0.42
N ASP A 71 -12.43 3.71 -1.64
CA ASP A 71 -13.55 4.29 -2.32
C ASP A 71 -14.87 3.88 -1.74
N SER A 72 -15.02 2.64 -1.34
CA SER A 72 -16.32 2.22 -0.92
C SER A 72 -16.69 2.80 0.40
N LYS A 73 -15.75 3.13 1.23
CA LYS A 73 -16.08 3.67 2.46
C LYS A 73 -16.57 5.01 2.36
N GLU A 74 -16.10 5.74 1.45
CA GLU A 74 -16.53 7.04 1.37
C GLU A 74 -17.89 7.15 0.91
N ARG A 75 -18.38 6.21 0.23
CA ARG A 75 -19.71 6.33 -0.22
C ARG A 75 -20.71 5.98 0.76
N GLU A 76 -20.32 5.54 1.84
CA GLU A 76 -21.23 5.17 2.75
C GLU A 76 -21.68 6.16 3.36
N PRO A 77 -22.38 6.50 3.53
CA PRO A 77 -22.79 7.47 4.31
C PRO A 77 -23.32 6.98 5.00
#